data_8ab9b0212026fba34940b8f2832617f3
#
_entry.id   8ab9b0212026fba34940b8f2832617f3
#
_cell.length_a   1.000
_cell.length_b   1.000
_cell.length_c   1.000
_cell.angle_alpha   90.00
_cell.angle_beta   90.00
_cell.angle_gamma   90.00
#
_symmetry.space_group_name_H-M   'P 1'
#
loop_
_entity.id
_entity.type
_entity.pdbx_description
1 polymer ?
#
loop_
_entity_poly.entity_id
_entity_poly.type
_entity_poly.pdbx_seq_one_letter_code
_entity_poly.pdbx_strand_id
1 'polypeptide(L)'
;MQVQQKLIQYADLFKEVHNIVQSRSCTMTPEAFEMLADEYMADAARREKECGVFPLRVLRDARATYQSLCNDDIVLIHSVLEAISSRIQDLRSPGRVIYPMHIVLMVMLMARCRNLKTSAEIANFYNGHNLELQLLLPGMPSPSNFISEATIKNVRSLVSEKESNRIFKELFGAIHLVTDELVTYNDAKYKDGREGLHKTVAFDGQEMKSSFVKGSKSRRKKGAIVVTVFDCSSRTAIDFKNTAAKNRERDAFIKMAQTIDLRGVVVMCDALNSTAKVTNCVTERGGYYLMPLKNNGGNKELRKHIEAIFNREHKKTIKITDAFKDHGRIEELTFEILPAEKYIDTKIKNPHKNIRTLVKYTKTTDLGSTEIRYYISSIPFEAGKDGLTIRQVRASILDYWFIESYHNVLDTSKLAQDRFQGCVPETLSLEASLNKIALNIITAERNRMSIERGKKTPISFDETMRRMVDFPLDFLFTTIFCTYMAKDPQYILD
;
A
#
# COMPACT_ATOMS: atom_id res chain seq x y z
N MET A 1 -23.17 2.82 -4.61
CA MET A 1 -23.39 4.02 -3.78
C MET A 1 -22.13 4.50 -3.06
N GLN A 2 -21.39 3.64 -2.32
CA GLN A 2 -20.14 4.07 -1.64
C GLN A 2 -18.96 4.39 -2.57
N VAL A 3 -18.80 3.68 -3.70
CA VAL A 3 -17.76 4.01 -4.72
C VAL A 3 -18.10 5.33 -5.40
N GLN A 4 -19.35 5.53 -5.79
CA GLN A 4 -19.78 6.81 -6.33
C GLN A 4 -19.62 7.96 -5.33
N GLN A 5 -19.89 7.75 -4.03
CA GLN A 5 -19.62 8.76 -3.01
C GLN A 5 -18.13 9.04 -2.82
N LYS A 6 -17.27 8.03 -2.92
CA LYS A 6 -15.80 8.23 -2.86
C LYS A 6 -15.28 8.92 -4.12
N LEU A 7 -15.73 8.51 -5.30
CA LEU A 7 -15.41 9.20 -6.56
C LEU A 7 -15.88 10.66 -6.54
N ILE A 8 -17.06 10.92 -5.99
CA ILE A 8 -17.57 12.30 -5.79
C ILE A 8 -16.68 13.07 -4.81
N GLN A 9 -16.25 12.48 -3.70
CA GLN A 9 -15.33 13.12 -2.74
C GLN A 9 -13.96 13.43 -3.37
N TYR A 10 -13.44 12.53 -4.22
CA TYR A 10 -12.22 12.79 -4.98
C TYR A 10 -12.44 13.83 -6.07
N ALA A 11 -13.55 13.79 -6.79
CA ALA A 11 -13.93 14.81 -7.78
C ALA A 11 -14.09 16.19 -7.15
N ASP A 12 -14.67 16.27 -5.94
CA ASP A 12 -14.80 17.52 -5.20
C ASP A 12 -13.44 18.03 -4.73
N LEU A 13 -12.54 17.14 -4.28
CA LEU A 13 -11.16 17.48 -3.96
C LEU A 13 -10.43 18.04 -5.19
N PHE A 14 -10.57 17.41 -6.34
CA PHE A 14 -9.96 17.88 -7.59
C PHE A 14 -10.55 19.20 -8.07
N LYS A 15 -11.87 19.40 -7.96
CA LYS A 15 -12.50 20.70 -8.25
C LYS A 15 -11.99 21.80 -7.33
N GLU A 16 -11.84 21.49 -6.04
CA GLU A 16 -11.32 22.42 -5.04
C GLU A 16 -9.86 22.78 -5.35
N VAL A 17 -9.02 21.79 -5.65
CA VAL A 17 -7.64 21.96 -6.12
C VAL A 17 -7.61 22.78 -7.40
N HIS A 18 -8.43 22.45 -8.41
CA HIS A 18 -8.50 23.18 -9.68
C HIS A 18 -8.92 24.64 -9.49
N ASN A 19 -9.91 24.91 -8.62
CA ASN A 19 -10.36 26.27 -8.32
C ASN A 19 -9.28 27.09 -7.60
N ILE A 20 -8.51 26.45 -6.69
CA ILE A 20 -7.39 27.09 -5.99
C ILE A 20 -6.25 27.38 -6.99
N VAL A 21 -5.94 26.44 -7.90
CA VAL A 21 -4.95 26.63 -8.98
C VAL A 21 -5.29 27.82 -9.85
N GLN A 22 -6.55 27.93 -10.27
CA GLN A 22 -6.99 29.06 -11.12
C GLN A 22 -7.03 30.40 -10.39
N SER A 23 -7.14 30.43 -9.06
CA SER A 23 -7.24 31.67 -8.27
C SER A 23 -5.87 32.24 -7.84
N ARG A 24 -4.77 31.51 -7.99
CA ARG A 24 -3.44 31.91 -7.48
C ARG A 24 -2.36 31.87 -8.56
N SER A 25 -1.81 33.05 -8.86
CA SER A 25 -0.48 33.16 -9.49
C SER A 25 0.59 33.16 -8.37
N CYS A 26 0.95 31.98 -7.89
CA CYS A 26 2.01 31.84 -6.87
C CYS A 26 3.30 31.31 -7.50
N THR A 27 3.94 32.10 -8.33
CA THR A 27 5.32 31.85 -8.72
C THR A 27 6.22 32.64 -7.82
N MET A 28 7.18 31.97 -7.20
CA MET A 28 8.26 32.65 -6.51
C MET A 28 9.09 33.39 -7.55
N THR A 29 9.22 34.69 -7.43
CA THR A 29 10.06 35.47 -8.34
C THR A 29 11.55 35.23 -8.02
N PRO A 30 12.47 35.47 -8.99
CA PRO A 30 13.91 35.37 -8.71
C PRO A 30 14.36 36.22 -7.50
N GLU A 31 13.82 37.40 -7.36
CA GLU A 31 14.11 38.30 -6.25
C GLU A 31 13.64 37.71 -4.91
N ALA A 32 12.42 37.13 -4.87
CA ALA A 32 11.88 36.46 -3.67
C ALA A 32 12.72 35.22 -3.30
N PHE A 33 13.20 34.46 -4.28
CA PHE A 33 14.08 33.33 -4.03
C PHE A 33 15.45 33.79 -3.46
N GLU A 34 16.06 34.81 -4.04
CA GLU A 34 17.35 35.32 -3.53
C GLU A 34 17.21 35.91 -2.11
N MET A 35 16.09 36.57 -1.79
CA MET A 35 15.82 37.00 -0.41
C MET A 35 15.76 35.84 0.58
N LEU A 36 15.11 34.72 0.21
CA LEU A 36 15.07 33.50 1.03
C LEU A 36 16.47 32.88 1.17
N ALA A 37 17.27 32.92 0.11
CA ALA A 37 18.62 32.38 0.10
C ALA A 37 19.53 33.25 1.04
N ASP A 38 19.36 34.56 1.01
CA ASP A 38 20.11 35.51 1.89
C ASP A 38 19.70 35.29 3.36
N GLU A 39 18.42 35.18 3.66
CA GLU A 39 17.90 34.83 5.00
C GLU A 39 18.47 33.49 5.50
N TYR A 40 18.50 32.46 4.66
CA TYR A 40 19.12 31.20 5.00
C TYR A 40 20.58 31.34 5.33
N MET A 41 21.34 32.05 4.49
CA MET A 41 22.78 32.24 4.67
C MET A 41 23.11 33.06 5.92
N ALA A 42 22.30 34.04 6.29
CA ALA A 42 22.50 34.87 7.48
C ALA A 42 22.51 34.06 8.78
N ASP A 43 21.72 32.99 8.88
CA ASP A 43 21.61 32.15 10.08
C ASP A 43 22.31 30.79 9.96
N ALA A 44 22.58 30.32 8.74
CA ALA A 44 23.09 28.98 8.48
C ALA A 44 24.46 28.73 9.12
N ALA A 45 25.34 29.70 9.08
CA ALA A 45 26.69 29.62 9.67
C ALA A 45 26.62 29.35 11.19
N ARG A 46 25.64 29.95 11.88
CA ARG A 46 25.43 29.75 13.32
C ARG A 46 24.94 28.31 13.61
N ARG A 47 24.06 27.75 12.76
CA ARG A 47 23.39 26.49 12.99
C ARG A 47 24.03 25.29 12.29
N GLU A 48 25.01 25.53 11.43
CA GLU A 48 25.70 24.47 10.69
C GLU A 48 26.25 23.37 11.62
N LYS A 49 26.85 23.78 12.71
CA LYS A 49 27.44 22.89 13.71
C LYS A 49 26.38 22.02 14.41
N GLU A 50 25.18 22.57 14.64
CA GLU A 50 24.07 21.88 15.31
C GLU A 50 23.36 20.89 14.40
N CYS A 51 23.20 21.24 13.13
CA CYS A 51 22.38 20.51 12.17
C CYS A 51 23.16 19.70 11.15
N GLY A 52 24.51 19.88 11.08
CA GLY A 52 25.36 19.18 10.11
C GLY A 52 25.07 19.56 8.64
N VAL A 53 24.50 20.74 8.40
CA VAL A 53 24.10 21.23 7.08
C VAL A 53 25.20 22.11 6.49
N PHE A 54 25.50 21.93 5.20
CA PHE A 54 26.46 22.73 4.47
C PHE A 54 25.75 23.85 3.68
N PRO A 55 25.78 25.12 4.12
CA PRO A 55 24.97 26.19 3.53
C PRO A 55 25.14 26.35 2.03
N LEU A 56 26.38 26.28 1.53
CA LEU A 56 26.64 26.39 0.09
C LEU A 56 26.06 25.25 -0.73
N ARG A 57 26.04 24.03 -0.19
CA ARG A 57 25.41 22.86 -0.87
C ARG A 57 23.91 23.06 -0.96
N VAL A 58 23.28 23.41 0.15
CA VAL A 58 21.81 23.62 0.21
C VAL A 58 21.40 24.74 -0.76
N LEU A 59 22.13 25.85 -0.79
CA LEU A 59 21.86 26.96 -1.71
C LEU A 59 22.02 26.52 -3.18
N ARG A 60 23.08 25.78 -3.51
CA ARG A 60 23.31 25.26 -4.87
C ARG A 60 22.17 24.32 -5.31
N ASP A 61 21.81 23.40 -4.43
CA ASP A 61 20.78 22.40 -4.75
C ASP A 61 19.39 23.08 -4.87
N ALA A 62 19.11 24.08 -4.03
CA ALA A 62 17.88 24.89 -4.15
C ALA A 62 17.85 25.72 -5.45
N ARG A 63 18.95 26.31 -5.88
CA ARG A 63 19.02 27.04 -7.16
C ARG A 63 18.81 26.12 -8.35
N ALA A 64 19.38 24.90 -8.32
CA ALA A 64 19.15 23.90 -9.37
C ALA A 64 17.67 23.50 -9.42
N THR A 65 17.05 23.25 -8.27
CA THR A 65 15.61 22.95 -8.16
C THR A 65 14.77 24.12 -8.71
N TYR A 66 15.08 25.36 -8.30
CA TYR A 66 14.36 26.54 -8.78
C TYR A 66 14.40 26.67 -10.31
N GLN A 67 15.55 26.39 -10.92
CA GLN A 67 15.71 26.44 -12.38
C GLN A 67 14.98 25.30 -13.11
N SER A 68 14.77 24.16 -12.47
CA SER A 68 14.12 23.01 -13.08
C SER A 68 12.60 23.00 -12.94
N LEU A 69 12.04 23.70 -11.92
CA LEU A 69 10.60 23.75 -11.67
C LEU A 69 9.88 24.57 -12.74
N CYS A 70 8.83 24.02 -13.30
CA CYS A 70 7.85 24.78 -14.05
C CYS A 70 6.73 25.29 -13.14
N ASN A 71 6.16 26.44 -13.51
CA ASN A 71 5.17 27.13 -12.68
C ASN A 71 3.93 26.30 -12.40
N ASP A 72 3.46 25.52 -13.39
CA ASP A 72 2.26 24.70 -13.28
C ASP A 72 2.42 23.58 -12.25
N ASP A 73 3.60 22.97 -12.17
CA ASP A 73 3.88 21.92 -11.19
C ASP A 73 3.88 22.47 -9.75
N ILE A 74 4.46 23.66 -9.54
CA ILE A 74 4.48 24.31 -8.22
C ILE A 74 3.07 24.63 -7.76
N VAL A 75 2.24 25.18 -8.65
CA VAL A 75 0.86 25.56 -8.34
C VAL A 75 0.04 24.32 -7.98
N LEU A 76 0.18 23.22 -8.74
CA LEU A 76 -0.50 21.96 -8.47
C LEU A 76 -0.09 21.39 -7.10
N ILE A 77 1.21 21.34 -6.83
CA ILE A 77 1.76 20.83 -5.55
C ILE A 77 1.20 21.65 -4.37
N HIS A 78 1.23 22.97 -4.46
CA HIS A 78 0.72 23.85 -3.40
C HIS A 78 -0.77 23.62 -3.12
N SER A 79 -1.55 23.50 -4.18
CA SER A 79 -3.00 23.31 -4.07
C SER A 79 -3.37 21.97 -3.40
N VAL A 80 -2.65 20.91 -3.76
CA VAL A 80 -2.83 19.59 -3.13
C VAL A 80 -2.46 19.65 -1.64
N LEU A 81 -1.35 20.29 -1.30
CA LEU A 81 -0.91 20.38 0.10
C LEU A 81 -1.83 21.25 0.97
N GLU A 82 -2.41 22.30 0.42
CA GLU A 82 -3.44 23.07 1.13
C GLU A 82 -4.70 22.25 1.39
N ALA A 83 -5.18 21.50 0.40
CA ALA A 83 -6.31 20.60 0.56
C ALA A 83 -6.03 19.53 1.62
N ILE A 84 -4.80 19.02 1.69
CA ILE A 84 -4.34 18.08 2.73
C ILE A 84 -4.30 18.77 4.09
N SER A 85 -3.70 19.95 4.18
CA SER A 85 -3.49 20.66 5.44
C SER A 85 -4.81 21.03 6.13
N SER A 86 -5.81 21.39 5.35
CA SER A 86 -7.16 21.70 5.87
C SER A 86 -7.84 20.51 6.54
N ARG A 87 -7.38 19.28 6.28
CA ARG A 87 -7.96 18.02 6.76
C ARG A 87 -7.19 17.39 7.90
N ILE A 88 -5.96 17.82 8.16
CA ILE A 88 -5.13 17.31 9.26
C ILE A 88 -5.30 18.22 10.47
N GLN A 89 -5.84 17.67 11.55
CA GLN A 89 -5.96 18.40 12.81
C GLN A 89 -4.62 18.38 13.55
N ASP A 90 -4.01 19.57 13.71
CA ASP A 90 -2.84 19.73 14.58
C ASP A 90 -3.30 19.92 16.02
N LEU A 91 -3.00 18.95 16.87
CA LEU A 91 -3.39 18.96 18.29
C LEU A 91 -2.41 19.78 19.17
N ARG A 92 -1.35 20.35 18.59
CA ARG A 92 -0.40 21.19 19.32
C ARG A 92 -0.99 22.58 19.56
N SER A 93 -0.50 23.26 20.62
CA SER A 93 -0.90 24.64 20.93
C SER A 93 -0.49 25.59 19.79
N PRO A 94 -1.41 26.31 19.15
CA PRO A 94 -1.12 27.11 17.95
C PRO A 94 0.05 28.08 18.13
N GLY A 95 0.16 28.75 19.28
CA GLY A 95 1.23 29.71 19.57
C GLY A 95 2.64 29.10 19.78
N ARG A 96 2.75 27.76 19.74
CA ARG A 96 4.05 27.04 19.88
C ARG A 96 4.40 26.23 18.63
N VAL A 97 3.59 26.31 17.59
CA VAL A 97 3.82 25.57 16.35
C VAL A 97 4.64 26.41 15.39
N ILE A 98 5.92 26.10 15.27
CA ILE A 98 6.81 26.65 14.24
C ILE A 98 6.66 25.85 12.94
N TYR A 99 6.61 24.53 13.06
CA TYR A 99 6.57 23.60 11.93
C TYR A 99 5.14 22.99 11.81
N PRO A 100 4.35 23.39 10.80
CA PRO A 100 3.02 22.84 10.58
C PRO A 100 3.05 21.31 10.44
N MET A 101 2.06 20.61 11.00
CA MET A 101 2.07 19.16 11.06
C MET A 101 2.09 18.53 9.66
N HIS A 102 1.30 19.06 8.72
CA HIS A 102 1.25 18.57 7.35
C HIS A 102 2.61 18.67 6.64
N ILE A 103 3.38 19.73 6.88
CA ILE A 103 4.74 19.89 6.37
C ILE A 103 5.66 18.78 6.91
N VAL A 104 5.64 18.59 8.24
CA VAL A 104 6.49 17.56 8.87
C VAL A 104 6.13 16.17 8.36
N LEU A 105 4.84 15.86 8.22
CA LEU A 105 4.37 14.57 7.69
C LEU A 105 4.79 14.37 6.22
N MET A 106 4.73 15.41 5.40
CA MET A 106 5.18 15.35 4.02
C MET A 106 6.70 15.10 3.93
N VAL A 107 7.48 15.82 4.72
CA VAL A 107 8.93 15.63 4.81
C VAL A 107 9.25 14.21 5.29
N MET A 108 8.50 13.68 6.27
CA MET A 108 8.66 12.30 6.73
C MET A 108 8.38 11.29 5.61
N LEU A 109 7.36 11.52 4.78
CA LEU A 109 7.06 10.66 3.64
C LEU A 109 8.16 10.72 2.57
N MET A 110 8.60 11.91 2.20
CA MET A 110 9.71 12.08 1.25
C MET A 110 10.99 11.41 1.74
N ALA A 111 11.32 11.60 3.01
CA ALA A 111 12.44 10.94 3.66
C ALA A 111 12.29 9.41 3.64
N ARG A 112 11.07 8.90 3.85
CA ARG A 112 10.77 7.46 3.79
C ARG A 112 10.99 6.88 2.39
N CYS A 113 10.57 7.57 1.34
CA CYS A 113 10.84 7.17 -0.04
C CYS A 113 12.36 7.11 -0.34
N ARG A 114 13.16 7.91 0.37
CA ARG A 114 14.64 7.87 0.32
C ARG A 114 15.29 6.96 1.37
N ASN A 115 14.53 6.08 2.01
CA ASN A 115 15.02 5.14 3.02
C ASN A 115 15.51 5.78 4.35
N LEU A 116 15.15 7.01 4.64
CA LEU A 116 15.45 7.69 5.89
C LEU A 116 14.34 7.42 6.91
N LYS A 117 14.67 6.95 8.11
CA LYS A 117 13.68 6.39 9.06
C LYS A 117 13.74 7.00 10.44
N THR A 118 14.93 7.31 10.92
CA THR A 118 15.10 7.86 12.25
C THR A 118 14.72 9.33 12.30
N SER A 119 14.33 9.82 13.46
CA SER A 119 13.98 11.22 13.62
C SER A 119 15.16 12.14 13.33
N ALA A 120 16.38 11.67 13.62
CA ALA A 120 17.62 12.41 13.29
C ALA A 120 17.85 12.49 11.78
N GLU A 121 17.70 11.35 11.05
CA GLU A 121 17.82 11.35 9.58
C GLU A 121 16.80 12.26 8.93
N ILE A 122 15.55 12.24 9.42
CA ILE A 122 14.46 13.09 8.90
C ILE A 122 14.76 14.58 9.17
N ALA A 123 15.22 14.91 10.39
CA ALA A 123 15.62 16.28 10.72
C ALA A 123 16.77 16.76 9.84
N ASN A 124 17.79 15.93 9.62
CA ASN A 124 18.91 16.23 8.74
C ASN A 124 18.46 16.38 7.28
N PHE A 125 17.53 15.55 6.82
CA PHE A 125 16.94 15.68 5.49
C PHE A 125 16.20 17.01 5.33
N TYR A 126 15.33 17.38 6.28
CA TYR A 126 14.66 18.67 6.29
C TYR A 126 15.68 19.83 6.23
N ASN A 127 16.64 19.82 7.13
CA ASN A 127 17.62 20.89 7.26
C ASN A 127 18.55 20.99 6.04
N GLY A 128 18.88 19.82 5.44
CA GLY A 128 19.71 19.74 4.24
C GLY A 128 19.03 20.18 2.95
N HIS A 129 17.70 20.28 2.96
CA HIS A 129 16.87 20.63 1.79
C HIS A 129 15.89 21.77 2.08
N ASN A 130 16.08 22.54 3.17
CA ASN A 130 15.07 23.49 3.60
C ASN A 130 14.77 24.60 2.58
N LEU A 131 15.73 25.08 1.81
CA LEU A 131 15.50 26.04 0.72
C LEU A 131 14.72 25.40 -0.44
N GLU A 132 15.05 24.16 -0.84
CA GLU A 132 14.30 23.45 -1.87
C GLU A 132 12.85 23.18 -1.40
N LEU A 133 12.68 22.82 -0.12
CA LEU A 133 11.37 22.63 0.49
C LEU A 133 10.55 23.92 0.53
N GLN A 134 11.19 25.11 0.68
CA GLN A 134 10.52 26.40 0.56
C GLN A 134 9.87 26.60 -0.82
N LEU A 135 10.50 26.09 -1.87
CA LEU A 135 9.97 26.17 -3.24
C LEU A 135 8.77 25.22 -3.45
N LEU A 136 8.79 24.08 -2.76
CA LEU A 136 7.88 22.96 -3.01
C LEU A 136 6.68 22.93 -2.05
N LEU A 137 6.85 23.40 -0.81
CA LEU A 137 5.86 23.27 0.25
C LEU A 137 5.33 24.63 0.72
N PRO A 138 4.06 24.95 0.51
CA PRO A 138 3.48 26.18 1.03
C PRO A 138 3.42 26.16 2.55
N GLY A 139 3.63 27.33 3.17
CA GLY A 139 3.57 27.48 4.62
C GLY A 139 4.79 26.95 5.37
N MET A 140 5.90 26.73 4.69
CA MET A 140 7.18 26.46 5.33
C MET A 140 7.55 27.60 6.28
N PRO A 141 8.10 27.29 7.49
CA PRO A 141 8.72 28.31 8.33
C PRO A 141 9.95 28.91 7.65
N SER A 142 10.41 30.06 8.17
CA SER A 142 11.63 30.71 7.66
C SER A 142 12.77 29.71 7.40
N PRO A 143 13.51 29.84 6.29
CA PRO A 143 14.60 28.92 5.94
C PRO A 143 15.74 28.93 6.98
N SER A 144 15.82 29.93 7.83
CA SER A 144 16.72 29.95 8.98
C SER A 144 16.29 29.09 10.16
N ASN A 145 15.04 28.60 10.16
CA ASN A 145 14.52 27.70 11.20
C ASN A 145 14.86 26.26 10.88
N PHE A 146 15.81 25.69 11.64
CA PHE A 146 16.21 24.29 11.52
C PHE A 146 15.42 23.41 12.48
N ILE A 147 14.83 22.33 11.95
CA ILE A 147 14.03 21.41 12.76
C ILE A 147 14.93 20.49 13.60
N SER A 148 14.54 20.26 14.84
CA SER A 148 15.24 19.32 15.72
C SER A 148 14.68 17.90 15.64
N GLU A 149 15.51 16.91 15.98
CA GLU A 149 15.08 15.52 16.15
C GLU A 149 13.90 15.40 17.15
N ALA A 150 13.93 16.19 18.23
CA ALA A 150 12.87 16.21 19.23
C ALA A 150 11.52 16.65 18.64
N THR A 151 11.52 17.62 17.73
CA THR A 151 10.30 18.05 17.03
C THR A 151 9.72 16.92 16.19
N ILE A 152 10.54 16.19 15.45
CA ILE A 152 10.11 15.03 14.66
C ILE A 152 9.54 13.95 15.59
N LYS A 153 10.20 13.63 16.70
CA LYS A 153 9.71 12.66 17.70
C LYS A 153 8.35 13.07 18.27
N ASN A 154 8.18 14.33 18.60
CA ASN A 154 6.93 14.85 19.15
C ASN A 154 5.78 14.74 18.12
N VAL A 155 6.00 15.14 16.87
CA VAL A 155 4.99 15.02 15.83
C VAL A 155 4.58 13.54 15.64
N ARG A 156 5.54 12.61 15.61
CA ARG A 156 5.26 11.18 15.51
C ARG A 156 4.33 10.64 16.60
N SER A 157 4.42 11.17 17.81
CA SER A 157 3.60 10.71 18.95
C SER A 157 2.22 11.37 19.02
N LEU A 158 2.01 12.46 18.29
CA LEU A 158 0.76 13.23 18.33
C LEU A 158 -0.25 12.84 17.26
N VAL A 159 0.19 12.17 16.17
CA VAL A 159 -0.72 11.72 15.12
C VAL A 159 -1.45 10.48 15.59
N SER A 160 -2.75 10.60 15.82
CA SER A 160 -3.57 9.47 16.27
C SER A 160 -3.64 8.34 15.23
N GLU A 161 -3.97 7.11 15.67
CA GLU A 161 -4.22 5.98 14.76
C GLU A 161 -5.32 6.31 13.74
N LYS A 162 -6.39 6.97 14.20
CA LYS A 162 -7.50 7.40 13.33
C LYS A 162 -7.01 8.37 12.25
N GLU A 163 -6.16 9.32 12.62
CA GLU A 163 -5.60 10.31 11.71
C GLU A 163 -4.63 9.67 10.71
N SER A 164 -3.74 8.78 11.18
CA SER A 164 -2.84 8.01 10.31
C SER A 164 -3.60 7.21 9.26
N ASN A 165 -4.69 6.54 9.66
CA ASN A 165 -5.55 5.80 8.75
C ASN A 165 -6.31 6.72 7.78
N ARG A 166 -6.74 7.90 8.25
CA ARG A 166 -7.41 8.90 7.41
C ARG A 166 -6.46 9.45 6.35
N ILE A 167 -5.26 9.85 6.75
CA ILE A 167 -4.20 10.30 5.84
C ILE A 167 -3.95 9.23 4.78
N PHE A 168 -3.79 7.97 5.18
CA PHE A 168 -3.59 6.88 4.24
C PHE A 168 -4.75 6.77 3.22
N LYS A 169 -5.99 6.81 3.69
CA LYS A 169 -7.16 6.61 2.82
C LYS A 169 -7.46 7.81 1.92
N GLU A 170 -7.38 9.00 2.44
CA GLU A 170 -7.77 10.21 1.72
C GLU A 170 -6.70 10.68 0.74
N LEU A 171 -5.43 10.57 1.12
CA LEU A 171 -4.33 11.02 0.28
C LEU A 171 -3.87 10.00 -0.75
N PHE A 172 -3.94 8.71 -0.39
CA PHE A 172 -3.31 7.65 -1.15
C PHE A 172 -4.29 6.57 -1.62
N GLY A 173 -5.55 6.63 -1.25
CA GLY A 173 -6.61 5.81 -1.83
C GLY A 173 -6.77 6.04 -3.33
N ALA A 174 -6.46 7.24 -3.80
CA ALA A 174 -6.46 7.58 -5.23
C ALA A 174 -5.29 6.94 -6.01
N ILE A 175 -4.15 6.70 -5.37
CA ILE A 175 -3.00 6.00 -6.00
C ILE A 175 -3.44 4.62 -6.50
N HIS A 176 -4.31 3.96 -5.76
CA HIS A 176 -4.84 2.65 -6.10
C HIS A 176 -5.60 2.65 -7.44
N LEU A 177 -6.39 3.67 -7.71
CA LEU A 177 -7.17 3.78 -8.96
C LEU A 177 -6.28 3.99 -10.19
N VAL A 178 -5.18 4.71 -10.04
CA VAL A 178 -4.26 5.03 -11.14
C VAL A 178 -3.28 3.89 -11.42
N THR A 179 -2.91 3.11 -10.42
CA THR A 179 -1.95 2.01 -10.59
C THR A 179 -2.53 0.78 -11.28
N ASP A 180 -3.85 0.65 -11.36
CA ASP A 180 -4.50 -0.47 -12.04
C ASP A 180 -4.07 -0.63 -13.51
N GLU A 181 -3.91 0.46 -14.25
CA GLU A 181 -3.45 0.42 -15.64
C GLU A 181 -1.95 0.09 -15.78
N LEU A 182 -1.15 0.43 -14.78
CA LEU A 182 0.30 0.28 -14.84
C LEU A 182 0.77 -1.14 -14.47
N VAL A 183 0.02 -1.87 -13.65
CA VAL A 183 0.45 -3.17 -13.12
C VAL A 183 0.24 -4.31 -14.10
N THR A 184 -0.72 -4.21 -14.98
CA THR A 184 -1.01 -5.25 -15.99
C THR A 184 0.12 -5.41 -17.02
N TYR A 185 1.13 -4.53 -17.00
CA TYR A 185 2.08 -4.41 -18.10
C TYR A 185 3.17 -5.49 -18.14
N ASN A 186 3.63 -6.07 -17.06
CA ASN A 186 4.94 -6.75 -17.12
C ASN A 186 5.05 -8.18 -16.61
N ASP A 187 3.98 -8.81 -16.24
CA ASP A 187 4.03 -10.22 -15.94
C ASP A 187 3.42 -11.03 -17.09
N ALA A 188 4.24 -11.35 -18.11
CA ALA A 188 3.83 -12.24 -19.20
C ALA A 188 3.23 -13.56 -18.67
N LYS A 189 3.70 -14.01 -17.50
CA LYS A 189 3.20 -15.14 -16.71
C LYS A 189 1.74 -14.95 -16.29
N TYR A 190 1.27 -13.71 -16.15
CA TYR A 190 -0.06 -13.36 -15.62
C TYR A 190 -0.98 -12.65 -16.61
N LYS A 191 -0.49 -12.34 -17.82
CA LYS A 191 -1.24 -11.54 -18.82
C LYS A 191 -2.36 -12.31 -19.51
N ASP A 192 -2.08 -13.57 -19.86
CA ASP A 192 -2.99 -14.32 -20.70
C ASP A 192 -4.24 -14.75 -19.93
N GLY A 193 -5.38 -14.39 -20.46
CA GLY A 193 -6.67 -14.88 -19.99
C GLY A 193 -7.28 -14.14 -18.81
N ARG A 194 -6.91 -12.87 -18.54
CA ARG A 194 -7.51 -12.07 -17.44
C ARG A 194 -8.76 -11.28 -17.84
N GLU A 195 -9.09 -11.24 -19.12
CA GLU A 195 -10.29 -10.54 -19.58
C GLU A 195 -11.57 -11.11 -18.94
N GLY A 196 -12.39 -10.22 -18.40
CA GLY A 196 -13.63 -10.56 -17.72
C GLY A 196 -13.46 -11.12 -16.30
N LEU A 197 -12.23 -11.19 -15.76
CA LEU A 197 -11.98 -11.64 -14.39
C LEU A 197 -12.20 -10.51 -13.38
N HIS A 198 -12.64 -10.90 -12.19
CA HIS A 198 -12.75 -10.03 -11.04
C HIS A 198 -11.38 -9.72 -10.44
N LYS A 199 -11.23 -8.55 -9.85
CA LYS A 199 -10.05 -8.20 -9.04
C LYS A 199 -9.93 -9.11 -7.83
N THR A 200 -8.71 -9.45 -7.46
CA THR A 200 -8.42 -10.19 -6.22
C THR A 200 -7.91 -9.23 -5.16
N VAL A 201 -8.53 -9.27 -3.99
CA VAL A 201 -8.09 -8.56 -2.79
C VAL A 201 -7.69 -9.57 -1.73
N ALA A 202 -6.48 -9.44 -1.24
CA ALA A 202 -5.98 -10.26 -0.14
C ALA A 202 -5.99 -9.47 1.18
N PHE A 203 -6.14 -10.17 2.31
CA PHE A 203 -5.79 -9.58 3.59
C PHE A 203 -4.91 -10.53 4.40
N ASP A 204 -3.94 -9.96 5.09
CA ASP A 204 -3.01 -10.70 5.93
C ASP A 204 -2.44 -9.81 7.04
N GLY A 205 -2.03 -10.44 8.14
CA GLY A 205 -1.46 -9.79 9.30
C GLY A 205 0.05 -9.94 9.35
N GLN A 206 0.74 -8.80 9.46
CA GLN A 206 2.19 -8.73 9.59
C GLN A 206 2.58 -8.25 10.98
N GLU A 207 3.49 -8.97 11.65
CA GLU A 207 4.02 -8.58 12.95
C GLU A 207 5.24 -7.67 12.77
N MET A 208 5.22 -6.50 13.40
CA MET A 208 6.38 -5.62 13.54
C MET A 208 7.28 -6.16 14.67
N LYS A 209 8.17 -7.09 14.37
CA LYS A 209 8.85 -7.96 15.36
C LYS A 209 9.65 -7.23 16.44
N SER A 210 10.24 -6.09 16.13
CA SER A 210 11.01 -5.29 17.09
C SER A 210 10.16 -4.33 17.91
N SER A 211 8.87 -4.18 17.57
CA SER A 211 7.92 -3.41 18.36
C SER A 211 7.38 -4.23 19.53
N PHE A 212 6.72 -3.57 20.47
CA PHE A 212 6.04 -4.26 21.57
C PHE A 212 4.77 -3.52 21.99
N VAL A 213 3.78 -4.27 22.44
CA VAL A 213 2.54 -3.69 22.96
C VAL A 213 2.78 -3.21 24.38
N LYS A 214 2.41 -1.93 24.69
CA LYS A 214 2.53 -1.33 26.02
C LYS A 214 1.83 -2.21 27.06
N GLY A 215 2.52 -2.51 28.16
CA GLY A 215 2.00 -3.38 29.24
C GLY A 215 2.36 -4.87 29.12
N SER A 216 3.00 -5.31 28.03
CA SER A 216 3.55 -6.67 27.94
C SER A 216 4.81 -6.78 28.81
N LYS A 217 4.83 -7.78 29.72
CA LYS A 217 5.97 -8.04 30.62
C LYS A 217 7.21 -8.60 29.93
N SER A 218 7.15 -8.84 28.63
CA SER A 218 8.24 -9.44 27.88
C SER A 218 8.32 -8.84 26.47
N ARG A 219 9.41 -8.12 26.19
CA ARG A 219 9.77 -7.60 24.86
C ARG A 219 9.79 -8.67 23.76
N ARG A 220 9.93 -9.95 24.13
CA ARG A 220 10.08 -11.06 23.17
C ARG A 220 8.76 -11.71 22.76
N LYS A 221 7.63 -11.34 23.34
CA LYS A 221 6.43 -12.18 23.19
C LYS A 221 5.42 -11.71 22.17
N LYS A 222 5.30 -10.42 21.83
CA LYS A 222 4.31 -9.96 20.80
C LYS A 222 4.67 -8.56 20.30
N GLY A 223 5.07 -8.46 19.04
CA GLY A 223 5.08 -7.21 18.30
C GLY A 223 3.67 -6.73 17.98
N ALA A 224 3.53 -5.48 17.58
CA ALA A 224 2.28 -4.97 17.04
C ALA A 224 1.99 -5.67 15.71
N ILE A 225 0.73 -6.04 15.49
CA ILE A 225 0.30 -6.67 14.24
C ILE A 225 -0.44 -5.65 13.41
N VAL A 226 -0.03 -5.50 12.18
CA VAL A 226 -0.68 -4.65 11.17
C VAL A 226 -1.37 -5.54 10.16
N VAL A 227 -2.71 -5.52 10.17
CA VAL A 227 -3.50 -6.21 9.15
C VAL A 227 -3.61 -5.31 7.93
N THR A 228 -3.21 -5.79 6.79
CA THR A 228 -3.25 -5.09 5.51
C THR A 228 -4.35 -5.67 4.64
N VAL A 229 -5.14 -4.82 4.01
CA VAL A 229 -5.98 -5.17 2.87
C VAL A 229 -5.24 -4.71 1.61
N PHE A 230 -5.02 -5.62 0.71
CA PHE A 230 -4.11 -5.48 -0.42
C PHE A 230 -4.83 -5.80 -1.73
N ASP A 231 -4.79 -4.90 -2.68
CA ASP A 231 -5.20 -5.18 -4.04
C ASP A 231 -4.08 -5.90 -4.78
N CYS A 232 -4.34 -7.13 -5.14
CA CYS A 232 -3.37 -7.95 -5.83
C CYS A 232 -3.16 -7.50 -7.29
N SER A 233 -4.11 -6.81 -7.89
CA SER A 233 -4.01 -6.31 -9.26
C SER A 233 -3.05 -5.12 -9.34
N SER A 234 -3.24 -4.11 -8.50
CA SER A 234 -2.36 -2.95 -8.43
C SER A 234 -1.09 -3.18 -7.60
N ARG A 235 -1.02 -4.29 -6.87
CA ARG A 235 0.07 -4.63 -5.92
C ARG A 235 0.28 -3.56 -4.85
N THR A 236 -0.81 -2.94 -4.40
CA THR A 236 -0.80 -1.86 -3.42
C THR A 236 -1.68 -2.17 -2.22
N ALA A 237 -1.28 -1.65 -1.05
CA ALA A 237 -2.15 -1.67 0.11
C ALA A 237 -3.29 -0.65 -0.07
N ILE A 238 -4.53 -1.08 0.14
CA ILE A 238 -5.73 -0.23 0.03
C ILE A 238 -6.30 0.19 1.39
N ASP A 239 -6.02 -0.60 2.42
CA ASP A 239 -6.35 -0.27 3.80
C ASP A 239 -5.46 -1.04 4.78
N PHE A 240 -5.36 -0.57 6.00
CA PHE A 240 -4.69 -1.32 7.07
C PHE A 240 -5.27 -0.97 8.44
N LYS A 241 -5.07 -1.87 9.39
CA LYS A 241 -5.47 -1.67 10.77
C LYS A 241 -4.52 -2.37 11.73
N ASN A 242 -4.12 -1.65 12.78
CA ASN A 242 -3.36 -2.27 13.86
C ASN A 242 -4.26 -3.14 14.74
N THR A 243 -3.72 -4.24 15.21
CA THR A 243 -4.38 -5.13 16.15
C THR A 243 -3.41 -5.58 17.25
N ALA A 244 -3.93 -5.71 18.47
CA ALA A 244 -3.13 -6.10 19.63
C ALA A 244 -2.77 -7.59 19.68
N ALA A 245 -3.36 -8.43 18.80
CA ALA A 245 -3.16 -9.87 18.85
C ALA A 245 -3.35 -10.53 17.49
N LYS A 246 -2.51 -11.50 17.17
CA LYS A 246 -2.50 -12.26 15.91
C LYS A 246 -3.84 -12.95 15.57
N ASN A 247 -4.61 -13.35 16.57
CA ASN A 247 -5.92 -13.97 16.35
C ASN A 247 -7.07 -12.98 16.10
N ARG A 248 -6.78 -11.68 16.00
CA ARG A 248 -7.76 -10.62 15.71
C ARG A 248 -7.71 -10.05 14.29
N GLU A 249 -6.92 -10.65 13.42
CA GLU A 249 -6.77 -10.22 12.02
C GLU A 249 -8.10 -10.20 11.28
N ARG A 250 -8.91 -11.26 11.43
CA ARG A 250 -10.26 -11.34 10.84
C ARG A 250 -11.21 -10.25 11.34
N ASP A 251 -11.16 -9.90 12.64
CA ASP A 251 -12.00 -8.85 13.19
C ASP A 251 -11.56 -7.46 12.65
N ALA A 252 -10.25 -7.27 12.44
CA ALA A 252 -9.71 -6.07 11.80
C ALA A 252 -10.17 -5.98 10.34
N PHE A 253 -10.06 -7.08 9.57
CA PHE A 253 -10.58 -7.13 8.20
C PHE A 253 -12.07 -6.81 8.12
N ILE A 254 -12.91 -7.43 8.96
CA ILE A 254 -14.35 -7.19 8.97
C ILE A 254 -14.68 -5.72 9.22
N LYS A 255 -13.91 -5.05 10.09
CA LYS A 255 -14.06 -3.60 10.32
C LYS A 255 -13.65 -2.78 9.10
N MET A 256 -12.52 -3.10 8.46
CA MET A 256 -12.06 -2.41 7.24
C MET A 256 -13.02 -2.65 6.07
N ALA A 257 -13.53 -3.88 5.93
CA ALA A 257 -14.52 -4.22 4.91
C ALA A 257 -15.79 -3.36 4.97
N GLN A 258 -16.10 -2.72 6.10
CA GLN A 258 -17.24 -1.79 6.19
C GLN A 258 -17.07 -0.54 5.33
N THR A 259 -15.85 -0.17 4.99
CA THR A 259 -15.52 1.04 4.22
C THR A 259 -14.97 0.74 2.83
N ILE A 260 -14.74 -0.52 2.49
CA ILE A 260 -14.23 -0.98 1.20
C ILE A 260 -15.41 -1.52 0.37
N ASP A 261 -15.47 -1.16 -0.91
CA ASP A 261 -16.42 -1.77 -1.84
C ASP A 261 -15.89 -3.15 -2.27
N LEU A 262 -16.64 -4.20 -1.94
CA LEU A 262 -16.28 -5.57 -2.28
C LEU A 262 -17.11 -6.14 -3.45
N ARG A 263 -17.98 -5.34 -4.08
CA ARG A 263 -18.78 -5.80 -5.22
C ARG A 263 -17.91 -6.18 -6.40
N GLY A 264 -18.07 -7.40 -6.90
CA GLY A 264 -17.28 -7.91 -8.00
C GLY A 264 -15.80 -8.17 -7.66
N VAL A 265 -15.43 -8.26 -6.38
CA VAL A 265 -14.06 -8.52 -5.92
C VAL A 265 -13.99 -9.93 -5.34
N VAL A 266 -12.91 -10.65 -5.62
CA VAL A 266 -12.59 -11.95 -4.97
C VAL A 266 -11.69 -11.69 -3.77
N VAL A 267 -12.16 -12.02 -2.57
CA VAL A 267 -11.39 -11.87 -1.33
C VAL A 267 -10.68 -13.17 -0.98
N MET A 268 -9.40 -13.08 -0.67
CA MET A 268 -8.56 -14.19 -0.19
C MET A 268 -7.87 -13.85 1.15
N CYS A 269 -7.54 -14.86 1.91
CA CYS A 269 -6.73 -14.74 3.12
C CYS A 269 -5.98 -16.05 3.40
N ASP A 270 -5.15 -16.04 4.45
CA ASP A 270 -4.56 -17.28 4.95
C ASP A 270 -5.62 -18.22 5.55
N ALA A 271 -5.26 -19.48 5.70
CA ALA A 271 -6.21 -20.48 6.19
C ALA A 271 -6.59 -20.34 7.69
N LEU A 272 -5.86 -19.53 8.48
CA LEU A 272 -6.25 -19.20 9.87
C LEU A 272 -7.42 -18.22 9.90
N ASN A 273 -7.44 -17.33 8.92
CA ASN A 273 -8.45 -16.30 8.78
C ASN A 273 -9.67 -16.76 7.96
N SER A 274 -9.62 -17.96 7.32
CA SER A 274 -10.70 -18.59 6.58
C SER A 274 -11.82 -19.06 7.52
N THR A 275 -12.71 -18.15 7.89
CA THR A 275 -13.82 -18.41 8.83
C THR A 275 -15.16 -17.98 8.24
N ALA A 276 -16.25 -18.55 8.76
CA ALA A 276 -17.60 -18.18 8.35
C ALA A 276 -17.92 -16.68 8.55
N LYS A 277 -17.36 -16.06 9.58
CA LYS A 277 -17.53 -14.61 9.79
C LYS A 277 -16.98 -13.80 8.63
N VAL A 278 -15.81 -14.19 8.11
CA VAL A 278 -15.18 -13.53 6.97
C VAL A 278 -15.95 -13.79 5.68
N THR A 279 -16.25 -15.07 5.37
CA THR A 279 -16.97 -15.41 4.12
C THR A 279 -18.36 -14.79 4.07
N ASN A 280 -19.08 -14.77 5.20
CA ASN A 280 -20.40 -14.15 5.26
C ASN A 280 -20.31 -12.62 5.11
N CYS A 281 -19.34 -11.97 5.76
CA CYS A 281 -19.09 -10.54 5.59
C CYS A 281 -18.82 -10.17 4.11
N VAL A 282 -18.01 -10.96 3.41
CA VAL A 282 -17.70 -10.75 1.99
C VAL A 282 -18.95 -10.86 1.12
N THR A 283 -19.71 -11.96 1.27
CA THR A 283 -20.91 -12.20 0.46
C THR A 283 -22.05 -11.23 0.75
N GLU A 284 -22.25 -10.82 2.00
CA GLU A 284 -23.23 -9.80 2.40
C GLU A 284 -22.92 -8.43 1.78
N ARG A 285 -21.66 -8.20 1.37
CA ARG A 285 -21.21 -6.98 0.69
C ARG A 285 -21.09 -7.11 -0.84
N GLY A 286 -21.63 -8.19 -1.41
CA GLY A 286 -21.64 -8.42 -2.85
C GLY A 286 -20.30 -8.89 -3.43
N GLY A 287 -19.33 -9.25 -2.58
CA GLY A 287 -18.06 -9.82 -2.99
C GLY A 287 -18.10 -11.33 -3.13
N TYR A 288 -17.08 -11.86 -3.78
CA TYR A 288 -16.78 -13.28 -3.84
C TYR A 288 -15.64 -13.62 -2.89
N TYR A 289 -15.57 -14.85 -2.45
CA TYR A 289 -14.44 -15.36 -1.69
C TYR A 289 -13.82 -16.60 -2.34
N LEU A 290 -12.52 -16.78 -2.11
CA LEU A 290 -11.78 -18.01 -2.40
C LEU A 290 -10.89 -18.30 -1.18
N MET A 291 -11.35 -19.24 -0.32
CA MET A 291 -10.77 -19.43 1.01
C MET A 291 -10.10 -20.79 1.15
N PRO A 292 -8.81 -20.84 1.56
CA PRO A 292 -8.11 -22.08 1.82
C PRO A 292 -8.64 -22.77 3.09
N LEU A 293 -8.64 -24.10 3.08
CA LEU A 293 -9.07 -24.92 4.22
C LEU A 293 -7.88 -25.62 4.87
N LYS A 294 -7.73 -25.44 6.18
CA LYS A 294 -6.72 -26.18 6.98
C LYS A 294 -7.23 -27.52 7.48
N ASN A 295 -6.28 -28.41 7.76
CA ASN A 295 -6.56 -29.72 8.35
C ASN A 295 -6.72 -29.67 9.89
N ASN A 296 -6.94 -28.50 10.46
CA ASN A 296 -7.16 -28.28 11.87
C ASN A 296 -8.26 -27.22 12.10
N GLY A 297 -8.77 -27.15 13.33
CA GLY A 297 -9.80 -26.19 13.68
C GLY A 297 -11.18 -26.45 13.05
N GLY A 298 -11.99 -25.38 12.92
CA GLY A 298 -13.41 -25.48 12.54
C GLY A 298 -13.68 -25.96 11.11
N ASN A 299 -12.68 -25.92 10.21
CA ASN A 299 -12.82 -26.34 8.81
C ASN A 299 -12.32 -27.77 8.53
N LYS A 300 -11.86 -28.48 9.55
CA LYS A 300 -11.23 -29.81 9.40
C LYS A 300 -12.15 -30.82 8.72
N GLU A 301 -13.39 -30.95 9.17
CA GLU A 301 -14.35 -31.92 8.63
C GLU A 301 -14.75 -31.55 7.19
N LEU A 302 -15.02 -30.28 6.92
CA LEU A 302 -15.30 -29.79 5.58
C LEU A 302 -14.14 -30.08 4.62
N ARG A 303 -12.88 -29.83 5.05
CA ARG A 303 -11.69 -30.13 4.26
C ARG A 303 -11.57 -31.62 3.93
N LYS A 304 -11.73 -32.52 4.91
CA LYS A 304 -11.69 -33.98 4.69
C LYS A 304 -12.74 -34.43 3.71
N HIS A 305 -13.95 -33.88 3.81
CA HIS A 305 -15.01 -34.17 2.91
C HIS A 305 -14.71 -33.76 1.47
N ILE A 306 -14.21 -32.56 1.27
CA ILE A 306 -13.80 -32.05 -0.05
C ILE A 306 -12.65 -32.89 -0.62
N GLU A 307 -11.68 -33.26 0.19
CA GLU A 307 -10.60 -34.18 -0.20
C GLU A 307 -11.14 -35.53 -0.71
N ALA A 308 -12.08 -36.13 0.01
CA ALA A 308 -12.75 -37.37 -0.41
C ALA A 308 -13.52 -37.19 -1.73
N ILE A 309 -14.19 -36.06 -1.93
CA ILE A 309 -14.90 -35.75 -3.20
C ILE A 309 -13.89 -35.71 -4.36
N PHE A 310 -12.78 -34.96 -4.25
CA PHE A 310 -11.79 -34.88 -5.32
C PHE A 310 -11.13 -36.22 -5.62
N ASN A 311 -10.91 -37.07 -4.62
CA ASN A 311 -10.35 -38.39 -4.80
C ASN A 311 -11.34 -39.30 -5.56
N ARG A 312 -12.65 -39.23 -5.27
CA ARG A 312 -13.71 -40.03 -5.94
C ARG A 312 -14.01 -39.49 -7.34
N GLU A 313 -14.08 -38.19 -7.51
CA GLU A 313 -14.59 -37.53 -8.72
C GLU A 313 -13.50 -37.02 -9.64
N HIS A 314 -12.24 -37.46 -9.47
CA HIS A 314 -11.07 -36.95 -10.18
C HIS A 314 -11.20 -36.89 -11.72
N LYS A 315 -12.03 -37.78 -12.32
CA LYS A 315 -12.28 -37.80 -13.78
C LYS A 315 -13.28 -36.73 -14.23
N LYS A 316 -14.01 -36.11 -13.30
CA LYS A 316 -15.04 -35.10 -13.57
C LYS A 316 -14.59 -33.70 -13.28
N THR A 317 -13.36 -33.53 -12.79
CA THR A 317 -12.78 -32.19 -12.51
C THR A 317 -12.51 -31.44 -13.79
N ILE A 318 -12.78 -30.13 -13.77
CA ILE A 318 -12.25 -29.21 -14.77
C ILE A 318 -10.86 -28.82 -14.29
N LYS A 319 -9.88 -28.92 -15.18
CA LYS A 319 -8.48 -28.83 -14.81
C LYS A 319 -7.69 -27.91 -15.76
N ILE A 320 -6.86 -27.03 -15.18
CA ILE A 320 -5.79 -26.29 -15.86
C ILE A 320 -4.46 -26.64 -15.19
N THR A 321 -3.42 -26.81 -15.99
CA THR A 321 -2.05 -27.04 -15.51
C THR A 321 -1.13 -26.02 -16.15
N ASP A 322 -0.31 -25.38 -15.33
CA ASP A 322 0.76 -24.44 -15.73
C ASP A 322 2.12 -25.02 -15.32
N ALA A 323 3.12 -24.82 -16.14
CA ALA A 323 4.50 -25.14 -15.80
C ALA A 323 5.34 -23.87 -15.82
N PHE A 324 6.08 -23.61 -14.74
CA PHE A 324 6.92 -22.44 -14.59
C PHE A 324 8.33 -22.84 -14.20
N LYS A 325 9.31 -22.07 -14.67
CA LYS A 325 10.67 -22.12 -14.15
C LYS A 325 10.86 -20.94 -13.19
N ASP A 326 11.01 -21.25 -11.92
CA ASP A 326 11.20 -20.25 -10.87
C ASP A 326 12.39 -20.63 -9.99
N HIS A 327 13.28 -19.68 -9.73
CA HIS A 327 14.52 -19.90 -8.95
C HIS A 327 15.33 -21.16 -9.33
N GLY A 328 15.39 -21.46 -10.63
CA GLY A 328 16.13 -22.62 -11.16
C GLY A 328 15.41 -23.97 -11.03
N ARG A 329 14.16 -24.00 -10.54
CA ARG A 329 13.32 -25.19 -10.43
C ARG A 329 12.15 -25.12 -11.39
N ILE A 330 11.70 -26.28 -11.85
CA ILE A 330 10.47 -26.40 -12.62
C ILE A 330 9.34 -26.71 -11.62
N GLU A 331 8.33 -25.85 -11.63
CA GLU A 331 7.12 -26.01 -10.82
C GLU A 331 5.93 -26.26 -11.73
N GLU A 332 5.21 -27.33 -11.50
CA GLU A 332 3.93 -27.60 -12.14
C GLU A 332 2.80 -27.28 -11.16
N LEU A 333 1.90 -26.39 -11.57
CA LEU A 333 0.77 -25.93 -10.80
C LEU A 333 -0.52 -26.44 -11.46
N THR A 334 -1.26 -27.24 -10.75
CA THR A 334 -2.54 -27.78 -11.23
C THR A 334 -3.70 -27.22 -10.41
N PHE A 335 -4.68 -26.68 -11.11
CA PHE A 335 -5.93 -26.16 -10.56
C PHE A 335 -7.07 -27.06 -11.03
N GLU A 336 -7.86 -27.58 -10.10
CA GLU A 336 -9.00 -28.44 -10.35
C GLU A 336 -10.25 -27.87 -9.67
N ILE A 337 -11.37 -27.84 -10.35
CA ILE A 337 -12.64 -27.34 -9.80
C ILE A 337 -13.79 -28.36 -9.98
N LEU A 338 -14.72 -28.29 -9.04
CA LEU A 338 -15.99 -29.04 -9.06
C LEU A 338 -17.16 -28.15 -8.59
N PRO A 339 -18.39 -28.36 -9.10
CA PRO A 339 -19.57 -27.63 -8.63
C PRO A 339 -19.94 -28.07 -7.21
N ALA A 340 -19.99 -27.12 -6.27
CA ALA A 340 -20.30 -27.44 -4.88
C ALA A 340 -21.71 -28.02 -4.69
N GLU A 341 -22.68 -27.53 -5.45
CA GLU A 341 -24.10 -27.95 -5.36
C GLU A 341 -24.33 -29.46 -5.53
N LYS A 342 -23.46 -30.12 -6.32
CA LYS A 342 -23.56 -31.56 -6.57
C LYS A 342 -22.96 -32.43 -5.47
N TYR A 343 -22.06 -31.88 -4.64
CA TYR A 343 -21.18 -32.69 -3.82
C TYR A 343 -21.21 -32.35 -2.35
N ILE A 344 -21.62 -31.12 -1.98
CA ILE A 344 -21.74 -30.76 -0.56
C ILE A 344 -23.07 -31.29 -0.04
N ASP A 345 -23.01 -32.30 0.81
CA ASP A 345 -24.15 -32.80 1.53
C ASP A 345 -24.64 -31.79 2.58
N THR A 346 -25.95 -31.56 2.64
CA THR A 346 -26.61 -30.72 3.65
C THR A 346 -26.42 -31.25 5.07
N LYS A 347 -26.03 -32.52 5.25
CA LYS A 347 -25.70 -33.11 6.56
C LYS A 347 -24.37 -32.67 7.13
N ILE A 348 -23.48 -32.09 6.29
CA ILE A 348 -22.20 -31.62 6.77
C ILE A 348 -22.38 -30.26 7.42
N LYS A 349 -21.94 -30.13 8.68
CA LYS A 349 -21.94 -28.87 9.39
C LYS A 349 -21.01 -27.88 8.69
N ASN A 350 -21.59 -27.04 7.86
CA ASN A 350 -20.91 -26.04 7.09
C ASN A 350 -21.40 -24.64 7.50
N PRO A 351 -20.58 -23.85 8.17
CA PRO A 351 -20.96 -22.50 8.58
C PRO A 351 -20.78 -21.44 7.48
N HIS A 352 -20.12 -21.80 6.36
CA HIS A 352 -19.87 -20.88 5.25
C HIS A 352 -21.10 -20.79 4.33
N LYS A 353 -21.57 -19.58 4.08
CA LYS A 353 -22.68 -19.34 3.14
C LYS A 353 -22.18 -19.29 1.69
N ASN A 354 -23.06 -19.65 0.78
CA ASN A 354 -22.86 -19.48 -0.67
C ASN A 354 -21.62 -20.18 -1.25
N ILE A 355 -21.29 -21.40 -0.79
CA ILE A 355 -20.28 -22.20 -1.47
C ILE A 355 -20.85 -22.65 -2.82
N ARG A 356 -20.21 -22.23 -3.93
CA ARG A 356 -20.59 -22.56 -5.30
C ARG A 356 -19.57 -23.44 -6.00
N THR A 357 -18.30 -23.26 -5.69
CA THR A 357 -17.18 -23.97 -6.32
C THR A 357 -16.27 -24.57 -5.28
N LEU A 358 -15.91 -25.83 -5.46
CA LEU A 358 -14.85 -26.54 -4.72
C LEU A 358 -13.58 -26.50 -5.56
N VAL A 359 -12.45 -26.29 -4.90
CA VAL A 359 -11.17 -26.14 -5.58
C VAL A 359 -10.09 -27.00 -4.93
N LYS A 360 -9.30 -27.67 -5.77
CA LYS A 360 -8.06 -28.35 -5.40
C LYS A 360 -6.92 -27.72 -6.18
N TYR A 361 -5.90 -27.32 -5.46
CA TYR A 361 -4.63 -26.81 -6.00
C TYR A 361 -3.53 -27.80 -5.67
N THR A 362 -2.76 -28.17 -6.67
CA THR A 362 -1.59 -29.05 -6.52
C THR A 362 -0.37 -28.36 -7.10
N LYS A 363 0.69 -28.29 -6.32
CA LYS A 363 2.02 -27.82 -6.75
C LYS A 363 2.97 -28.99 -6.69
N THR A 364 3.61 -29.31 -7.81
CA THR A 364 4.64 -30.36 -7.91
C THR A 364 5.94 -29.70 -8.37
N THR A 365 7.05 -30.06 -7.78
CA THR A 365 8.38 -29.59 -8.18
C THR A 365 9.13 -30.71 -8.88
N ASP A 366 10.12 -30.36 -9.72
CA ASP A 366 11.05 -31.29 -10.36
C ASP A 366 11.86 -32.14 -9.37
N LEU A 367 11.95 -31.72 -8.11
CA LEU A 367 12.55 -32.49 -7.02
C LEU A 367 11.59 -33.51 -6.38
N GLY A 368 10.39 -33.66 -6.93
CA GLY A 368 9.38 -34.64 -6.50
C GLY A 368 8.55 -34.23 -5.28
N SER A 369 8.70 -32.99 -4.76
CA SER A 369 7.80 -32.54 -3.69
C SER A 369 6.44 -32.19 -4.24
N THR A 370 5.38 -32.61 -3.53
CA THR A 370 4.00 -32.31 -3.89
C THR A 370 3.30 -31.65 -2.71
N GLU A 371 2.68 -30.48 -2.97
CA GLU A 371 1.83 -29.78 -2.02
C GLU A 371 0.39 -29.74 -2.54
N ILE A 372 -0.59 -30.10 -1.70
CA ILE A 372 -2.01 -30.07 -2.05
C ILE A 372 -2.74 -29.14 -1.09
N ARG A 373 -3.51 -28.19 -1.66
CA ARG A 373 -4.39 -27.28 -0.92
C ARG A 373 -5.81 -27.39 -1.44
N TYR A 374 -6.79 -27.32 -0.53
CA TYR A 374 -8.21 -27.31 -0.86
C TYR A 374 -8.82 -25.97 -0.48
N TYR A 375 -9.73 -25.47 -1.33
CA TYR A 375 -10.41 -24.19 -1.14
C TYR A 375 -11.92 -24.36 -1.34
N ILE A 376 -12.66 -23.46 -0.72
CA ILE A 376 -14.08 -23.20 -1.02
C ILE A 376 -14.21 -21.81 -1.64
N SER A 377 -15.17 -21.68 -2.55
CA SER A 377 -15.42 -20.40 -3.21
C SER A 377 -16.90 -20.13 -3.41
N SER A 378 -17.27 -18.84 -3.32
CA SER A 378 -18.58 -18.35 -3.70
C SER A 378 -18.67 -17.90 -5.17
N ILE A 379 -17.58 -18.00 -5.93
CA ILE A 379 -17.58 -17.75 -7.37
C ILE A 379 -18.54 -18.76 -8.03
N PRO A 380 -19.49 -18.30 -8.85
CA PRO A 380 -20.40 -19.20 -9.57
C PRO A 380 -19.62 -20.22 -10.39
N PHE A 381 -20.08 -21.46 -10.39
CA PHE A 381 -19.46 -22.51 -11.18
C PHE A 381 -19.89 -22.41 -12.63
N GLU A 382 -18.95 -22.33 -13.53
CA GLU A 382 -19.11 -22.39 -14.97
C GLU A 382 -18.35 -23.62 -15.52
N ALA A 383 -19.03 -24.43 -16.32
CA ALA A 383 -18.40 -25.60 -16.92
C ALA A 383 -17.55 -25.18 -18.14
N GLY A 384 -16.34 -25.77 -18.24
CA GLY A 384 -15.46 -25.57 -19.38
C GLY A 384 -14.00 -25.33 -18.94
N LYS A 385 -13.04 -25.81 -19.74
CA LYS A 385 -11.63 -25.64 -19.45
C LYS A 385 -11.19 -24.18 -19.57
N ASP A 386 -11.85 -23.42 -20.44
CA ASP A 386 -11.61 -22.00 -20.65
C ASP A 386 -12.68 -21.13 -19.94
N GLY A 387 -13.50 -21.75 -19.08
CA GLY A 387 -14.55 -21.06 -18.34
C GLY A 387 -14.01 -20.01 -17.37
N LEU A 388 -14.78 -18.95 -17.14
CA LEU A 388 -14.38 -17.85 -16.26
C LEU A 388 -14.02 -18.35 -14.86
N THR A 389 -14.73 -19.38 -14.34
CA THR A 389 -14.52 -19.87 -12.97
C THR A 389 -13.10 -20.40 -12.76
N ILE A 390 -12.61 -21.30 -13.64
CA ILE A 390 -11.29 -21.89 -13.43
C ILE A 390 -10.17 -20.88 -13.70
N ARG A 391 -10.37 -19.98 -14.65
CA ARG A 391 -9.44 -18.86 -14.92
C ARG A 391 -9.37 -17.92 -13.74
N GLN A 392 -10.52 -17.59 -13.12
CA GLN A 392 -10.57 -16.74 -11.92
C GLN A 392 -9.86 -17.41 -10.72
N VAL A 393 -10.14 -18.69 -10.49
CA VAL A 393 -9.50 -19.47 -9.41
C VAL A 393 -7.98 -19.47 -9.59
N ARG A 394 -7.50 -19.78 -10.81
CA ARG A 394 -6.08 -19.75 -11.13
C ARG A 394 -5.48 -18.37 -10.87
N ALA A 395 -6.07 -17.32 -11.41
CA ALA A 395 -5.59 -15.96 -11.26
C ALA A 395 -5.55 -15.56 -9.78
N SER A 396 -6.62 -15.78 -9.03
CA SER A 396 -6.69 -15.38 -7.62
C SER A 396 -5.67 -16.12 -6.75
N ILE A 397 -5.47 -17.43 -6.94
CA ILE A 397 -4.47 -18.20 -6.16
C ILE A 397 -3.05 -17.70 -6.46
N LEU A 398 -2.73 -17.40 -7.71
CA LEU A 398 -1.43 -16.86 -8.10
C LEU A 398 -1.23 -15.43 -7.55
N ASP A 399 -2.28 -14.61 -7.60
CA ASP A 399 -2.23 -13.22 -7.14
C ASP A 399 -2.07 -13.11 -5.63
N TYR A 400 -2.62 -14.07 -4.87
CA TYR A 400 -2.52 -14.06 -3.41
C TYR A 400 -1.07 -13.94 -2.90
N TRP A 401 -0.09 -14.53 -3.60
CA TRP A 401 1.32 -14.47 -3.23
C TRP A 401 1.91 -13.05 -3.26
N PHE A 402 1.25 -12.12 -3.94
CA PHE A 402 1.73 -10.72 -3.97
C PHE A 402 1.65 -10.02 -2.63
N ILE A 403 0.70 -10.36 -1.74
CA ILE A 403 0.67 -9.80 -0.39
C ILE A 403 1.85 -10.29 0.45
N GLU A 404 2.26 -11.56 0.30
CA GLU A 404 3.44 -12.10 0.98
C GLU A 404 4.72 -11.41 0.47
N SER A 405 4.83 -11.22 -0.85
CA SER A 405 5.93 -10.47 -1.45
C SER A 405 5.95 -9.02 -0.99
N TYR A 406 4.79 -8.37 -0.88
CA TYR A 406 4.66 -7.01 -0.35
C TYR A 406 5.13 -6.92 1.11
N HIS A 407 4.72 -7.85 1.95
CA HIS A 407 5.19 -7.94 3.34
C HIS A 407 6.69 -8.18 3.43
N ASN A 408 7.23 -9.06 2.58
CA ASN A 408 8.67 -9.30 2.52
C ASN A 408 9.46 -8.03 2.16
N VAL A 409 8.98 -7.22 1.21
CA VAL A 409 9.61 -5.94 0.87
C VAL A 409 9.55 -4.95 2.04
N LEU A 410 8.43 -4.91 2.78
CA LEU A 410 8.34 -4.07 3.99
C LEU A 410 9.33 -4.48 5.07
N ASP A 411 9.55 -5.78 5.28
CA ASP A 411 10.38 -6.31 6.38
C ASP A 411 11.86 -6.34 6.05
N THR A 412 12.21 -6.86 4.86
CA THR A 412 13.60 -7.20 4.50
C THR A 412 14.28 -6.13 3.67
N SER A 413 13.51 -5.32 2.96
CA SER A 413 14.03 -4.20 2.17
C SER A 413 14.56 -3.08 3.08
N LYS A 414 15.01 -2.02 2.43
CA LYS A 414 15.45 -0.80 3.12
C LYS A 414 14.34 -0.16 3.98
N LEU A 415 13.05 -0.50 3.81
CA LEU A 415 11.98 -0.04 4.69
C LEU A 415 12.09 -0.66 6.09
N ALA A 416 12.54 -1.92 6.19
CA ALA A 416 12.92 -2.61 7.42
C ALA A 416 11.92 -2.41 8.59
N GLN A 417 10.62 -2.59 8.31
CA GLN A 417 9.54 -2.37 9.27
C GLN A 417 9.72 -3.22 10.53
N ASP A 418 10.25 -4.43 10.39
CA ASP A 418 10.57 -5.33 11.48
C ASP A 418 11.62 -4.81 12.46
N ARG A 419 12.44 -3.84 12.06
CA ARG A 419 13.47 -3.23 12.90
C ARG A 419 12.99 -2.02 13.69
N PHE A 420 11.76 -1.57 13.42
CA PHE A 420 11.21 -0.42 14.13
C PHE A 420 10.94 -0.76 15.60
N GLN A 421 11.62 -0.06 16.49
CA GLN A 421 11.48 -0.23 17.93
C GLN A 421 10.52 0.83 18.48
N GLY A 422 9.34 0.42 18.90
CA GLY A 422 8.34 1.32 19.45
C GLY A 422 7.27 0.57 20.23
N CYS A 423 6.61 1.28 21.16
CA CYS A 423 5.49 0.72 21.93
C CYS A 423 4.28 1.66 21.99
N VAL A 424 4.41 2.86 21.44
CA VAL A 424 3.33 3.87 21.42
C VAL A 424 2.45 3.56 20.23
N PRO A 425 1.15 3.26 20.42
CA PRO A 425 0.25 2.86 19.35
C PRO A 425 0.17 3.89 18.21
N GLU A 426 0.16 5.17 18.54
CA GLU A 426 0.11 6.28 17.60
C GLU A 426 1.33 6.26 16.67
N THR A 427 2.52 6.15 17.26
CA THR A 427 3.78 6.08 16.50
C THR A 427 3.83 4.83 15.62
N LEU A 428 3.38 3.68 16.11
CA LEU A 428 3.31 2.44 15.35
C LEU A 428 2.36 2.57 14.15
N SER A 429 1.21 3.21 14.35
CA SER A 429 0.23 3.44 13.28
C SER A 429 0.78 4.38 12.22
N LEU A 430 1.43 5.46 12.62
CA LEU A 430 2.03 6.40 11.69
C LEU A 430 3.16 5.75 10.89
N GLU A 431 4.04 4.97 11.53
CA GLU A 431 5.11 4.26 10.84
C GLU A 431 4.57 3.24 9.84
N ALA A 432 3.55 2.48 10.21
CA ALA A 432 2.89 1.54 9.30
C ALA A 432 2.25 2.27 8.11
N SER A 433 1.61 3.42 8.35
CA SER A 433 1.05 4.28 7.31
C SER A 433 2.12 4.77 6.35
N LEU A 434 3.14 5.43 6.84
CA LEU A 434 4.23 5.99 6.03
C LEU A 434 4.96 4.92 5.21
N ASN A 435 5.23 3.76 5.79
CA ASN A 435 5.86 2.64 5.07
C ASN A 435 4.99 2.12 3.93
N LYS A 436 3.68 1.97 4.17
CA LYS A 436 2.75 1.48 3.14
C LYS A 436 2.56 2.50 2.01
N ILE A 437 2.43 3.77 2.36
CA ILE A 437 2.36 4.85 1.38
C ILE A 437 3.63 4.90 0.53
N ALA A 438 4.79 4.92 1.18
CA ALA A 438 6.07 4.93 0.48
C ALA A 438 6.24 3.71 -0.43
N LEU A 439 5.85 2.52 0.04
CA LEU A 439 5.93 1.31 -0.79
C LEU A 439 4.95 1.34 -1.96
N ASN A 440 3.75 1.88 -1.79
CA ASN A 440 2.81 2.08 -2.89
C ASN A 440 3.40 3.03 -3.95
N ILE A 441 4.00 4.15 -3.53
CA ILE A 441 4.68 5.11 -4.42
C ILE A 441 5.85 4.43 -5.15
N ILE A 442 6.71 3.72 -4.42
CA ILE A 442 7.86 3.00 -4.99
C ILE A 442 7.39 1.92 -5.99
N THR A 443 6.29 1.22 -5.68
CA THR A 443 5.71 0.20 -6.59
C THR A 443 5.25 0.82 -7.89
N ALA A 444 4.55 1.93 -7.82
CA ALA A 444 4.07 2.63 -8.99
C ALA A 444 5.24 3.19 -9.84
N GLU A 445 6.21 3.83 -9.23
CA GLU A 445 7.40 4.32 -9.92
C GLU A 445 8.21 3.17 -10.55
N ARG A 446 8.34 2.06 -9.85
CA ARG A 446 8.95 0.84 -10.38
C ARG A 446 8.25 0.36 -11.66
N ASN A 447 6.93 0.38 -11.66
CA ASN A 447 6.14 -0.02 -12.83
C ASN A 447 6.33 0.96 -13.98
N ARG A 448 6.24 2.27 -13.73
CA ARG A 448 6.48 3.32 -14.72
C ARG A 448 7.85 3.16 -15.36
N MET A 449 8.91 3.06 -14.58
CA MET A 449 10.28 2.88 -15.06
C MET A 449 10.47 1.57 -15.85
N SER A 450 9.75 0.52 -15.47
CA SER A 450 9.81 -0.77 -16.18
C SER A 450 9.18 -0.69 -17.54
N ILE A 451 8.05 0.03 -17.66
CA ILE A 451 7.35 0.31 -18.91
C ILE A 451 8.25 1.12 -19.85
N GLU A 452 8.77 2.25 -19.37
CA GLU A 452 9.63 3.14 -20.17
C GLU A 452 10.87 2.43 -20.73
N ARG A 453 11.40 1.46 -19.99
CA ARG A 453 12.55 0.67 -20.44
C ARG A 453 12.20 -0.50 -21.36
N GLY A 454 10.92 -0.75 -21.60
CA GLY A 454 10.47 -1.88 -22.40
C GLY A 454 10.91 -3.24 -21.84
N LYS A 455 11.18 -3.33 -20.52
CA LYS A 455 11.65 -4.56 -19.91
C LYS A 455 10.52 -5.58 -19.75
N LYS A 456 10.78 -6.84 -20.14
CA LYS A 456 9.85 -7.95 -19.93
C LYS A 456 9.64 -8.29 -18.44
N THR A 457 10.64 -8.01 -17.60
CA THR A 457 10.58 -8.19 -16.15
C THR A 457 10.69 -6.84 -15.46
N PRO A 458 9.91 -6.60 -14.39
CA PRO A 458 10.00 -5.36 -13.63
C PRO A 458 11.41 -5.11 -13.09
N ILE A 459 11.79 -3.84 -13.00
CA ILE A 459 13.00 -3.41 -12.30
C ILE A 459 12.92 -3.87 -10.84
N SER A 460 14.04 -4.17 -10.19
CA SER A 460 14.01 -4.56 -8.78
C SER A 460 13.62 -3.40 -7.87
N PHE A 461 13.02 -3.72 -6.70
CA PHE A 461 12.73 -2.71 -5.69
C PHE A 461 14.00 -1.98 -5.21
N ASP A 462 15.11 -2.70 -5.06
CA ASP A 462 16.39 -2.11 -4.66
C ASP A 462 16.94 -1.11 -5.69
N GLU A 463 16.79 -1.39 -6.97
CA GLU A 463 17.18 -0.45 -8.03
C GLU A 463 16.29 0.79 -8.01
N THR A 464 14.97 0.60 -7.89
CA THR A 464 14.02 1.71 -7.80
C THR A 464 14.32 2.60 -6.60
N MET A 465 14.50 2.02 -5.41
CA MET A 465 14.78 2.79 -4.19
C MET A 465 16.13 3.52 -4.26
N ARG A 466 17.17 2.92 -4.84
CA ARG A 466 18.45 3.62 -5.06
C ARG A 466 18.26 4.86 -5.93
N ARG A 467 17.47 4.75 -6.99
CA ARG A 467 17.18 5.90 -7.87
C ARG A 467 16.39 6.99 -7.16
N MET A 468 15.41 6.63 -6.32
CA MET A 468 14.67 7.62 -5.53
C MET A 468 15.56 8.40 -4.56
N VAL A 469 16.69 7.83 -4.12
CA VAL A 469 17.70 8.56 -3.35
C VAL A 469 18.43 9.58 -4.21
N ASP A 470 18.73 9.23 -5.47
CA ASP A 470 19.49 10.05 -6.41
C ASP A 470 18.61 11.09 -7.12
N PHE A 471 17.29 10.97 -7.07
CA PHE A 471 16.40 11.92 -7.70
C PHE A 471 16.52 13.32 -7.08
N PRO A 472 16.51 14.39 -7.90
CA PRO A 472 16.28 15.73 -7.40
C PRO A 472 14.98 15.79 -6.57
N LEU A 473 14.92 16.74 -5.63
CA LEU A 473 13.80 16.80 -4.69
C LEU A 473 12.48 17.15 -5.38
N ASP A 474 12.53 18.03 -6.37
CA ASP A 474 11.41 18.37 -7.25
C ASP A 474 10.86 17.16 -8.00
N PHE A 475 11.75 16.32 -8.56
CA PHE A 475 11.33 15.09 -9.23
C PHE A 475 10.72 14.08 -8.26
N LEU A 476 11.29 13.92 -7.06
CA LEU A 476 10.70 13.08 -6.02
C LEU A 476 9.30 13.60 -5.65
N PHE A 477 9.14 14.90 -5.56
CA PHE A 477 7.88 15.54 -5.26
C PHE A 477 6.85 15.33 -6.37
N THR A 478 7.27 15.54 -7.61
CA THR A 478 6.46 15.28 -8.81
C THR A 478 6.06 13.82 -8.88
N THR A 479 6.97 12.88 -8.58
CA THR A 479 6.66 11.45 -8.51
C THR A 479 5.61 11.16 -7.43
N ILE A 480 5.69 11.79 -6.27
CA ILE A 480 4.71 11.59 -5.18
C ILE A 480 3.33 12.14 -5.56
N PHE A 481 3.26 13.26 -6.23
CA PHE A 481 1.99 13.97 -6.48
C PHE A 481 1.49 13.90 -7.92
N CYS A 482 2.34 14.23 -8.90
CA CYS A 482 1.88 14.43 -10.27
C CYS A 482 1.71 13.11 -11.04
N THR A 483 2.48 12.07 -10.73
CA THR A 483 2.30 10.76 -11.37
C THR A 483 0.92 10.17 -11.01
N TYR A 484 0.36 10.58 -9.89
CA TYR A 484 -0.86 10.02 -9.33
C TYR A 484 -2.06 10.95 -9.36
N MET A 485 -1.85 12.26 -9.49
CA MET A 485 -2.93 13.25 -9.44
C MET A 485 -3.13 13.98 -10.78
N ALA A 486 -2.15 13.99 -11.67
CA ALA A 486 -2.14 14.80 -12.90
C ALA A 486 -2.52 14.05 -14.18
N LYS A 487 -2.79 12.73 -14.12
CA LYS A 487 -3.41 12.09 -15.28
C LYS A 487 -4.89 12.40 -15.26
N ASP A 488 -5.21 13.38 -16.09
CA ASP A 488 -6.53 13.83 -16.52
C ASP A 488 -7.70 13.59 -15.56
N PRO A 489 -8.29 14.65 -14.99
CA PRO A 489 -9.49 14.54 -14.15
C PRO A 489 -10.64 13.78 -14.81
N GLN A 490 -10.66 13.64 -16.14
CA GLN A 490 -11.64 12.86 -16.87
C GLN A 490 -11.55 11.36 -16.59
N TYR A 491 -10.36 10.81 -16.30
CA TYR A 491 -10.18 9.40 -15.95
C TYR A 491 -10.72 9.03 -14.55
N ILE A 492 -11.05 10.01 -13.73
CA ILE A 492 -11.65 9.82 -12.41
C ILE A 492 -13.18 9.93 -12.48
N LEU A 493 -13.72 10.45 -13.59
CA LEU A 493 -15.14 10.74 -13.79
C LEU A 493 -15.84 9.75 -14.75
N ASP A 494 -15.10 8.91 -15.48
CA ASP A 494 -15.61 7.80 -16.28
C ASP A 494 -15.37 6.45 -15.57
#